data_3c14ffd98ba9b71d0cd701a4ecab3bb5
#
_entry.id   3c14ffd98ba9b71d0cd701a4ecab3bb5
#
_cell.length_a   1.000
_cell.length_b   1.000
_cell.length_c   1.000
_cell.angle_alpha   90.00
_cell.angle_beta   90.00
_cell.angle_gamma   90.00
#
_symmetry.space_group_name_H-M   'P 1'
#
loop_
_entity.id
_entity.type
_entity.pdbx_description
1 polymer ?
#
loop_
_entity_poly.entity_id
_entity_poly.type
_entity_poly.pdbx_seq_one_letter_code
_entity_poly.pdbx_strand_id
1 'polypeptide(L)'
;KIALAFNCDSAEDIRLHYAAAKDFVRNKRTGGIRKVDNSNGENVEIIISDIKSYLSAMYYMLAFNKKENIILFWDEPTITMDYENHSFHEIIKKNWTENLIPNIVLSSATLPKDYEINETIGDYRAKFGGKVIPIISHDCKKTIPIIQSDCSVYLPHKSFQPYKEVVDCAVYLENNKTLLRYLDLGEIIRFVEYVSENKFLKRQQLYIENYFPSIDNLNMYEIKLYYILILQNIQPDKWDIIFQYFNSNVYNPHTSNIHIVSKDAHTLTDGPTIFLANDIEKIAKFCLKEANIPEITLQNLMKQIELNTSLSNKVHKLERDYEDLDNKENEKDKERENSGKKVTPEMKHIKIVMDGLIQQIKPIFLENIYVPNRQAHLDKWASDKNHENTFTCDISEDTVIRIAQLTDINSIWKILLIMGIGVFTEHPSIAYTEIMKELADSQKLFMIIASSDYIYGTNYQFSH
;
A
#
# COMPACT_ATOMS: atom_id res chain seq x y z
N LYS A 1 -9.46 -18.06 18.33
CA LYS A 1 -8.38 -17.23 18.90
C LYS A 1 -7.26 -17.09 17.88
N ILE A 2 -6.40 -16.07 18.01
CA ILE A 2 -5.38 -15.70 17.03
C ILE A 2 -3.98 -15.84 17.63
N ALA A 3 -3.07 -16.47 16.89
CA ALA A 3 -1.63 -16.48 17.17
C ALA A 3 -0.86 -15.76 16.05
N LEU A 4 0.34 -15.31 16.35
CA LEU A 4 1.22 -14.57 15.46
C LEU A 4 2.58 -15.27 15.41
N ALA A 5 3.06 -15.56 14.20
CA ALA A 5 4.35 -16.17 13.93
C ALA A 5 5.13 -15.32 12.92
N PHE A 6 5.89 -14.35 13.43
CA PHE A 6 6.72 -13.45 12.62
C PHE A 6 8.17 -13.56 13.07
N ASN A 7 9.08 -13.77 12.14
CA ASN A 7 10.50 -14.01 12.42
C ASN A 7 10.71 -15.14 13.43
N CYS A 8 9.93 -16.23 13.31
CA CYS A 8 10.01 -17.39 14.18
C CYS A 8 10.83 -18.48 13.50
N ASP A 9 11.94 -18.88 14.12
CA ASP A 9 12.73 -20.02 13.68
C ASP A 9 12.18 -21.34 14.22
N SER A 10 11.44 -21.28 15.33
CA SER A 10 10.82 -22.45 15.97
C SER A 10 9.39 -22.18 16.41
N ALA A 11 8.65 -23.25 16.73
CA ALA A 11 7.31 -23.14 17.29
C ALA A 11 7.26 -22.47 18.69
N GLU A 12 8.37 -22.44 19.40
CA GLU A 12 8.49 -21.80 20.72
C GLU A 12 8.48 -20.26 20.64
N ASP A 13 8.83 -19.72 19.47
CA ASP A 13 8.85 -18.27 19.25
C ASP A 13 7.47 -17.68 18.93
N ILE A 14 6.48 -18.54 18.68
CA ILE A 14 5.12 -18.12 18.34
C ILE A 14 4.47 -17.38 19.50
N ARG A 15 3.82 -16.26 19.21
CA ARG A 15 3.14 -15.41 20.19
C ARG A 15 1.63 -15.48 20.02
N LEU A 16 0.94 -15.80 21.11
CA LEU A 16 -0.52 -15.76 21.13
C LEU A 16 -1.01 -14.31 21.20
N HIS A 17 -1.99 -13.97 20.42
CA HIS A 17 -2.72 -12.71 20.59
C HIS A 17 -3.35 -12.70 22.00
N TYR A 18 -3.38 -11.54 22.65
CA TYR A 18 -3.89 -11.39 24.02
C TYR A 18 -5.27 -12.01 24.25
N ALA A 19 -6.13 -12.02 23.24
CA ALA A 19 -7.46 -12.63 23.30
C ALA A 19 -7.42 -14.18 23.37
N ALA A 20 -6.31 -14.80 22.97
CA ALA A 20 -6.07 -16.23 23.07
C ALA A 20 -5.24 -16.61 24.28
N ALA A 21 -4.45 -15.68 24.82
CA ALA A 21 -3.61 -15.92 25.98
C ALA A 21 -4.42 -16.10 27.27
N LYS A 22 -3.93 -16.96 28.14
CA LYS A 22 -4.51 -17.14 29.49
C LYS A 22 -4.21 -15.93 30.35
N ASP A 23 -2.95 -15.48 30.32
CA ASP A 23 -2.47 -14.34 31.11
C ASP A 23 -1.69 -13.38 30.20
N PHE A 24 -1.88 -12.08 30.41
CA PHE A 24 -1.11 -11.05 29.74
C PHE A 24 -0.93 -9.82 30.62
N VAL A 25 0.16 -9.09 30.42
CA VAL A 25 0.47 -7.87 31.16
C VAL A 25 0.42 -6.69 30.19
N ARG A 26 -0.45 -5.74 30.46
CA ARG A 26 -0.52 -4.48 29.70
C ARG A 26 0.45 -3.44 30.25
N ASN A 27 1.10 -2.74 29.33
CA ASN A 27 1.81 -1.51 29.69
C ASN A 27 0.77 -0.42 29.99
N LYS A 28 0.78 0.09 31.22
CA LYS A 28 -0.20 1.11 31.65
C LYS A 28 -0.09 2.44 30.89
N ARG A 29 1.09 2.75 30.34
CA ARG A 29 1.36 4.03 29.64
C ARG A 29 1.01 3.99 28.15
N THR A 30 1.35 2.91 27.47
CA THR A 30 1.16 2.77 26.01
C THR A 30 -0.06 1.93 25.64
N GLY A 31 -0.70 1.28 26.60
CA GLY A 31 -1.76 0.30 26.35
C GLY A 31 -1.28 -1.01 25.70
N GLY A 32 -0.02 -1.09 25.29
CA GLY A 32 0.58 -2.25 24.66
C GLY A 32 0.72 -3.45 25.57
N ILE A 33 0.84 -4.62 24.99
CA ILE A 33 1.01 -5.88 25.72
C ILE A 33 2.50 -6.15 25.92
N ARG A 34 2.92 -6.27 27.20
CA ARG A 34 4.32 -6.52 27.56
C ARG A 34 4.69 -7.99 27.55
N LYS A 35 3.78 -8.84 28.00
CA LYS A 35 4.01 -10.27 28.18
C LYS A 35 2.73 -11.03 27.89
N VAL A 36 2.84 -12.13 27.16
CA VAL A 36 1.75 -13.01 26.79
C VAL A 36 2.13 -14.45 27.18
N ASP A 37 1.22 -15.15 27.84
CA ASP A 37 1.37 -16.56 28.13
C ASP A 37 1.02 -17.38 26.87
N ASN A 38 1.96 -18.17 26.39
CA ASN A 38 1.82 -19.03 25.20
C ASN A 38 1.31 -20.45 25.54
N SER A 39 0.91 -20.72 26.79
CA SER A 39 0.60 -22.07 27.27
C SER A 39 -0.69 -22.70 26.71
N ASN A 40 -1.45 -21.99 25.87
CA ASN A 40 -2.82 -22.38 25.52
C ASN A 40 -3.06 -22.50 24.01
N GLY A 41 -2.16 -23.22 23.33
CA GLY A 41 -2.22 -23.43 21.87
C GLY A 41 -3.50 -24.11 21.37
N GLU A 42 -4.17 -24.91 22.21
CA GLU A 42 -5.45 -25.55 21.88
C GLU A 42 -6.58 -24.56 21.54
N ASN A 43 -6.48 -23.32 22.04
CA ASN A 43 -7.46 -22.28 21.78
C ASN A 43 -7.19 -21.47 20.49
N VAL A 44 -6.12 -21.79 19.77
CA VAL A 44 -5.79 -21.08 18.52
C VAL A 44 -6.60 -21.63 17.39
N GLU A 45 -7.41 -20.77 16.77
CA GLU A 45 -8.23 -21.07 15.60
C GLU A 45 -7.61 -20.50 14.33
N ILE A 46 -6.87 -19.41 14.44
CA ILE A 46 -6.19 -18.72 13.34
C ILE A 46 -4.76 -18.42 13.76
N ILE A 47 -3.79 -18.76 12.91
CA ILE A 47 -2.42 -18.34 13.03
C ILE A 47 -2.05 -17.51 11.80
N ILE A 48 -1.44 -16.34 12.03
CA ILE A 48 -0.95 -15.45 10.96
C ILE A 48 0.58 -15.52 11.00
N SER A 49 1.19 -15.86 9.88
CA SER A 49 2.64 -15.97 9.78
C SER A 49 3.18 -15.20 8.58
N ASP A 50 4.42 -14.75 8.69
CA ASP A 50 5.19 -14.39 7.52
C ASP A 50 5.68 -15.64 6.77
N ILE A 51 6.20 -15.44 5.57
CA ILE A 51 6.66 -16.52 4.69
C ILE A 51 7.83 -17.32 5.29
N LYS A 52 8.68 -16.68 6.11
CA LYS A 52 9.84 -17.32 6.75
C LYS A 52 9.42 -18.24 7.89
N SER A 53 8.38 -17.82 8.62
CA SER A 53 7.89 -18.53 9.81
C SER A 53 6.80 -19.56 9.51
N TYR A 54 6.42 -19.73 8.23
CA TYR A 54 5.31 -20.60 7.83
C TYR A 54 5.45 -22.05 8.36
N LEU A 55 6.61 -22.67 8.20
CA LEU A 55 6.81 -24.05 8.65
C LEU A 55 6.67 -24.19 10.17
N SER A 56 7.21 -23.25 10.93
CA SER A 56 7.05 -23.21 12.39
C SER A 56 5.59 -23.05 12.78
N ALA A 57 4.84 -22.19 12.10
CA ALA A 57 3.41 -22.01 12.29
C ALA A 57 2.61 -23.27 11.94
N MET A 58 2.94 -23.95 10.84
CA MET A 58 2.32 -25.21 10.42
C MET A 58 2.52 -26.31 11.47
N TYR A 59 3.75 -26.52 11.93
CA TYR A 59 4.03 -27.51 12.96
C TYR A 59 3.35 -27.20 14.29
N TYR A 60 3.27 -25.92 14.66
CA TYR A 60 2.54 -25.50 15.85
C TYR A 60 1.04 -25.86 15.74
N MET A 61 0.40 -25.56 14.62
CA MET A 61 -1.01 -25.90 14.42
C MET A 61 -1.25 -27.41 14.36
N LEU A 62 -0.34 -28.18 13.76
CA LEU A 62 -0.40 -29.63 13.70
C LEU A 62 -0.21 -30.33 15.06
N ALA A 63 0.42 -29.66 16.03
CA ALA A 63 0.53 -30.18 17.39
C ALA A 63 -0.82 -30.26 18.10
N PHE A 64 -1.79 -29.45 17.73
CA PHE A 64 -3.12 -29.36 18.38
C PHE A 64 -4.27 -29.80 17.47
N ASN A 65 -4.04 -29.93 16.15
CA ASN A 65 -5.09 -30.18 15.19
C ASN A 65 -4.67 -31.26 14.17
N LYS A 66 -5.65 -32.00 13.67
CA LYS A 66 -5.43 -32.91 12.54
C LYS A 66 -5.25 -32.10 11.26
N LYS A 67 -4.35 -32.53 10.38
CA LYS A 67 -4.04 -31.82 9.12
C LYS A 67 -5.25 -31.62 8.20
N GLU A 68 -6.23 -32.53 8.26
CA GLU A 68 -7.48 -32.46 7.49
C GLU A 68 -8.41 -31.34 7.95
N ASN A 69 -8.23 -30.85 9.20
CA ASN A 69 -9.04 -29.79 9.79
C ASN A 69 -8.37 -28.43 9.69
N ILE A 70 -7.18 -28.35 9.08
CA ILE A 70 -6.44 -27.10 8.90
C ILE A 70 -6.60 -26.64 7.45
N ILE A 71 -6.79 -25.34 7.27
CA ILE A 71 -6.78 -24.70 5.96
C ILE A 71 -5.58 -23.75 5.93
N LEU A 72 -4.70 -23.94 4.96
CA LEU A 72 -3.66 -22.97 4.62
C LEU A 72 -4.27 -21.95 3.66
N PHE A 73 -4.31 -20.69 4.08
CA PHE A 73 -4.61 -19.57 3.20
C PHE A 73 -3.29 -18.84 2.90
N TRP A 74 -2.88 -18.87 1.63
CA TRP A 74 -1.65 -18.21 1.18
C TRP A 74 -2.03 -17.02 0.33
N ASP A 75 -1.83 -15.84 0.89
CA ASP A 75 -2.11 -14.58 0.22
C ASP A 75 -0.88 -14.14 -0.61
N GLU A 76 -1.14 -13.70 -1.84
CA GLU A 76 -0.14 -13.23 -2.81
C GLU A 76 1.06 -14.21 -2.99
N PRO A 77 0.82 -15.49 -3.32
CA PRO A 77 1.93 -16.45 -3.52
C PRO A 77 2.80 -16.13 -4.73
N THR A 78 2.36 -15.22 -5.60
CA THR A 78 3.08 -14.76 -6.80
C THR A 78 3.97 -13.55 -6.55
N ILE A 79 3.97 -13.00 -5.33
CA ILE A 79 4.87 -11.91 -4.96
C ILE A 79 6.31 -12.34 -5.22
N THR A 80 7.11 -11.57 -5.90
CA THR A 80 8.49 -11.88 -6.30
C THR A 80 8.69 -12.74 -7.56
N MET A 81 7.63 -13.26 -8.19
CA MET A 81 7.77 -14.05 -9.43
C MET A 81 8.20 -13.22 -10.65
N ASP A 82 8.09 -11.90 -10.57
CA ASP A 82 8.57 -10.98 -11.62
C ASP A 82 10.10 -10.81 -11.62
N TYR A 83 10.80 -11.36 -10.61
CA TYR A 83 12.25 -11.29 -10.49
C TYR A 83 12.89 -12.62 -10.87
N GLU A 84 13.96 -12.59 -11.67
CA GLU A 84 14.73 -13.80 -12.00
C GLU A 84 15.37 -14.43 -10.75
N ASN A 85 15.84 -13.60 -9.81
CA ASN A 85 16.48 -14.02 -8.57
C ASN A 85 15.95 -13.20 -7.39
N HIS A 86 15.30 -13.87 -6.46
CA HIS A 86 14.85 -13.26 -5.21
C HIS A 86 15.09 -14.19 -4.02
N SER A 87 15.46 -13.65 -2.87
CA SER A 87 15.77 -14.43 -1.65
C SER A 87 14.57 -15.26 -1.16
N PHE A 88 13.35 -14.88 -1.50
CA PHE A 88 12.15 -15.62 -1.12
C PHE A 88 11.88 -16.86 -1.99
N HIS A 89 12.48 -16.98 -3.18
CA HIS A 89 12.22 -18.12 -4.06
C HIS A 89 12.56 -19.45 -3.39
N GLU A 90 13.72 -19.54 -2.73
CA GLU A 90 14.11 -20.75 -2.00
C GLU A 90 13.18 -21.04 -0.81
N ILE A 91 12.71 -19.99 -0.12
CA ILE A 91 11.78 -20.10 1.00
C ILE A 91 10.42 -20.58 0.53
N ILE A 92 9.89 -19.98 -0.56
CA ILE A 92 8.63 -20.38 -1.18
C ILE A 92 8.67 -21.84 -1.59
N LYS A 93 9.74 -22.25 -2.29
CA LYS A 93 9.96 -23.63 -2.72
C LYS A 93 10.02 -24.59 -1.55
N LYS A 94 10.74 -24.24 -0.49
CA LYS A 94 10.85 -25.03 0.73
C LYS A 94 9.47 -25.17 1.40
N ASN A 95 8.75 -24.06 1.57
CA ASN A 95 7.42 -24.05 2.18
C ASN A 95 6.45 -24.93 1.39
N TRP A 96 6.47 -24.87 0.06
CA TRP A 96 5.66 -25.72 -0.79
C TRP A 96 6.03 -27.21 -0.64
N THR A 97 7.32 -27.52 -0.70
CA THR A 97 7.81 -28.90 -0.63
C THR A 97 7.55 -29.54 0.73
N GLU A 98 7.74 -28.82 1.83
CA GLU A 98 7.61 -29.33 3.19
C GLU A 98 6.18 -29.18 3.76
N ASN A 99 5.26 -28.54 3.05
CA ASN A 99 3.88 -28.38 3.49
C ASN A 99 3.19 -29.75 3.70
N LEU A 100 2.53 -29.93 4.85
CA LEU A 100 1.79 -31.11 5.23
C LEU A 100 0.27 -30.93 5.20
N ILE A 101 -0.21 -29.70 4.99
CA ILE A 101 -1.64 -29.35 5.02
C ILE A 101 -2.24 -29.59 3.64
N PRO A 102 -3.27 -30.43 3.51
CA PRO A 102 -3.87 -30.76 2.21
C PRO A 102 -4.86 -29.70 1.71
N ASN A 103 -5.48 -28.95 2.61
CA ASN A 103 -6.47 -27.94 2.23
C ASN A 103 -5.76 -26.60 2.04
N ILE A 104 -5.53 -26.22 0.78
CA ILE A 104 -4.77 -25.03 0.42
C ILE A 104 -5.67 -24.09 -0.38
N VAL A 105 -5.67 -22.82 -0.01
CA VAL A 105 -6.24 -21.72 -0.77
C VAL A 105 -5.11 -20.78 -1.17
N LEU A 106 -4.90 -20.61 -2.46
CA LEU A 106 -3.99 -19.62 -3.02
C LEU A 106 -4.82 -18.43 -3.49
N SER A 107 -4.49 -17.23 -3.04
CA SER A 107 -5.22 -16.00 -3.38
C SER A 107 -4.24 -14.96 -3.93
N SER A 108 -4.50 -14.48 -5.12
CA SER A 108 -3.72 -13.38 -5.71
C SER A 108 -4.53 -12.69 -6.81
N ALA A 109 -4.24 -11.42 -7.03
CA ALA A 109 -4.75 -10.67 -8.18
C ALA A 109 -4.11 -11.12 -9.51
N THR A 110 -2.93 -11.74 -9.44
CA THR A 110 -2.09 -12.15 -10.59
C THR A 110 -1.82 -13.65 -10.61
N LEU A 111 -2.71 -14.46 -10.03
CA LEU A 111 -2.52 -15.90 -10.01
C LEU A 111 -2.50 -16.45 -11.44
N PRO A 112 -1.47 -17.23 -11.84
CA PRO A 112 -1.40 -17.84 -13.15
C PRO A 112 -2.59 -18.77 -13.39
N LYS A 113 -2.94 -18.95 -14.65
CA LYS A 113 -3.98 -19.91 -15.04
C LYS A 113 -3.52 -21.34 -14.75
N ASP A 114 -4.45 -22.24 -14.50
CA ASP A 114 -4.17 -23.62 -14.13
C ASP A 114 -3.23 -24.36 -15.10
N TYR A 115 -3.35 -24.09 -16.39
CA TYR A 115 -2.46 -24.67 -17.40
C TYR A 115 -1.02 -24.11 -17.40
N GLU A 116 -0.81 -22.93 -16.78
CA GLU A 116 0.52 -22.31 -16.65
C GLU A 116 1.30 -22.87 -15.44
N ILE A 117 0.58 -23.43 -14.46
CA ILE A 117 1.13 -24.01 -13.23
C ILE A 117 0.92 -25.53 -13.12
N ASN A 118 0.94 -26.20 -14.26
CA ASN A 118 0.69 -27.66 -14.34
C ASN A 118 1.61 -28.49 -13.43
N GLU A 119 2.88 -28.12 -13.29
CA GLU A 119 3.82 -28.80 -12.41
C GLU A 119 3.40 -28.68 -10.94
N THR A 120 3.08 -27.47 -10.49
CA THR A 120 2.61 -27.19 -9.12
C THR A 120 1.32 -27.96 -8.80
N ILE A 121 0.39 -28.01 -9.76
CA ILE A 121 -0.85 -28.78 -9.64
C ILE A 121 -0.55 -30.28 -9.62
N GLY A 122 0.40 -30.73 -10.45
CA GLY A 122 0.86 -32.12 -10.48
C GLY A 122 1.44 -32.56 -9.14
N ASP A 123 2.32 -31.76 -8.56
CA ASP A 123 2.92 -31.99 -7.25
C ASP A 123 1.87 -32.05 -6.14
N TYR A 124 0.92 -31.11 -6.14
CA TYR A 124 -0.18 -31.12 -5.18
C TYR A 124 -1.01 -32.41 -5.26
N ARG A 125 -1.38 -32.82 -6.48
CA ARG A 125 -2.15 -34.05 -6.70
C ARG A 125 -1.37 -35.29 -6.30
N ALA A 126 -0.08 -35.34 -6.60
CA ALA A 126 0.78 -36.47 -6.21
C ALA A 126 0.91 -36.56 -4.69
N LYS A 127 0.99 -35.43 -3.99
CA LYS A 127 1.19 -35.37 -2.55
C LYS A 127 -0.08 -35.62 -1.74
N PHE A 128 -1.22 -35.09 -2.17
CA PHE A 128 -2.46 -35.06 -1.40
C PHE A 128 -3.64 -35.75 -2.08
N GLY A 129 -3.56 -36.10 -3.36
CA GLY A 129 -4.67 -36.68 -4.12
C GLY A 129 -5.88 -35.75 -4.29
N GLY A 130 -5.70 -34.46 -3.99
CA GLY A 130 -6.78 -33.50 -3.89
C GLY A 130 -7.29 -32.99 -5.24
N LYS A 131 -8.46 -32.35 -5.23
CA LYS A 131 -9.07 -31.66 -6.37
C LYS A 131 -8.67 -30.21 -6.36
N VAL A 132 -8.27 -29.68 -7.51
CA VAL A 132 -7.99 -28.25 -7.70
C VAL A 132 -9.20 -27.59 -8.35
N ILE A 133 -9.66 -26.48 -7.78
CA ILE A 133 -10.82 -25.71 -8.25
C ILE A 133 -10.35 -24.26 -8.45
N PRO A 134 -10.23 -23.77 -9.70
CA PRO A 134 -9.95 -22.37 -9.96
C PRO A 134 -11.22 -21.53 -9.68
N ILE A 135 -11.06 -20.43 -8.94
CA ILE A 135 -12.10 -19.43 -8.73
C ILE A 135 -11.56 -18.13 -9.31
N ILE A 136 -12.23 -17.63 -10.33
CA ILE A 136 -11.83 -16.40 -11.02
C ILE A 136 -12.90 -15.34 -10.77
N SER A 137 -12.53 -14.21 -10.21
CA SER A 137 -13.40 -13.05 -10.08
C SER A 137 -12.80 -11.86 -10.86
N HIS A 138 -13.65 -11.23 -11.66
CA HIS A 138 -13.30 -10.02 -12.40
C HIS A 138 -14.07 -8.80 -11.86
N ASP A 139 -14.54 -8.87 -10.62
CA ASP A 139 -15.31 -7.80 -9.99
C ASP A 139 -14.41 -6.59 -9.69
N CYS A 140 -14.30 -5.72 -10.70
CA CYS A 140 -13.57 -4.46 -10.61
C CYS A 140 -14.51 -3.32 -10.19
N LYS A 141 -14.56 -3.02 -8.91
CA LYS A 141 -15.39 -1.91 -8.37
C LYS A 141 -14.76 -0.53 -8.58
N LYS A 142 -13.53 -0.45 -9.07
CA LYS A 142 -12.81 0.81 -9.32
C LYS A 142 -12.22 0.80 -10.72
N THR A 143 -12.21 1.97 -11.35
CA THR A 143 -11.47 2.21 -12.59
C THR A 143 -10.19 2.96 -12.25
N ILE A 144 -9.08 2.53 -12.83
CA ILE A 144 -7.76 3.19 -12.76
C ILE A 144 -7.37 3.48 -14.21
N PRO A 145 -7.81 4.60 -14.80
CA PRO A 145 -7.56 4.87 -16.20
C PRO A 145 -6.08 5.07 -16.47
N ILE A 146 -5.64 4.65 -17.65
CA ILE A 146 -4.31 5.00 -18.16
C ILE A 146 -4.42 6.37 -18.80
N ILE A 147 -3.59 7.30 -18.35
CA ILE A 147 -3.58 8.70 -18.79
C ILE A 147 -2.26 8.98 -19.51
N GLN A 148 -2.33 9.65 -20.63
CA GLN A 148 -1.16 10.12 -21.37
C GLN A 148 -0.58 11.40 -20.73
N SER A 149 0.60 11.84 -21.18
CA SER A 149 1.25 13.05 -20.67
C SER A 149 0.46 14.35 -20.91
N ASP A 150 -0.47 14.34 -21.86
CA ASP A 150 -1.40 15.44 -22.14
C ASP A 150 -2.70 15.36 -21.32
N CYS A 151 -2.75 14.50 -20.31
CA CYS A 151 -3.91 14.19 -19.49
C CYS A 151 -5.08 13.52 -20.24
N SER A 152 -4.91 13.12 -21.48
CA SER A 152 -5.94 12.37 -22.21
C SER A 152 -5.96 10.91 -21.78
N VAL A 153 -7.17 10.33 -21.74
CA VAL A 153 -7.34 8.92 -21.40
C VAL A 153 -6.88 8.04 -22.58
N TYR A 154 -6.08 7.01 -22.27
CA TYR A 154 -5.62 6.04 -23.23
C TYR A 154 -6.60 4.85 -23.32
N LEU A 155 -7.15 4.62 -24.53
CA LEU A 155 -8.06 3.50 -24.80
C LEU A 155 -7.78 2.90 -26.20
N PRO A 156 -8.15 1.63 -26.45
CA PRO A 156 -7.90 0.95 -27.72
C PRO A 156 -8.37 1.72 -28.95
N HIS A 157 -9.52 2.37 -28.89
CA HIS A 157 -10.09 3.09 -30.04
C HIS A 157 -9.34 4.39 -30.40
N LYS A 158 -8.44 4.86 -29.52
CA LYS A 158 -7.54 5.99 -29.79
C LYS A 158 -6.15 5.56 -30.23
N SER A 159 -5.78 4.30 -29.94
CA SER A 159 -4.40 3.82 -30.04
C SER A 159 -4.08 3.19 -31.37
N PHE A 160 -5.07 2.55 -32.00
CA PHE A 160 -4.85 1.73 -33.18
C PHE A 160 -5.61 2.27 -34.41
N GLN A 161 -4.87 2.78 -35.38
CA GLN A 161 -5.47 3.23 -36.64
C GLN A 161 -5.95 2.05 -37.52
N PRO A 162 -5.20 0.95 -37.68
CA PRO A 162 -5.71 -0.22 -38.40
C PRO A 162 -6.81 -0.93 -37.60
N TYR A 163 -8.00 -1.06 -38.18
CA TYR A 163 -9.13 -1.70 -37.49
C TYR A 163 -8.83 -3.14 -37.04
N LYS A 164 -8.00 -3.87 -37.78
CA LYS A 164 -7.57 -5.21 -37.39
C LYS A 164 -6.89 -5.23 -36.03
N GLU A 165 -6.00 -4.28 -35.78
CA GLU A 165 -5.27 -4.19 -34.49
C GLU A 165 -6.22 -3.88 -33.34
N VAL A 166 -7.28 -3.08 -33.58
CA VAL A 166 -8.32 -2.84 -32.59
C VAL A 166 -9.08 -4.11 -32.24
N VAL A 167 -9.44 -4.91 -33.26
CA VAL A 167 -10.12 -6.20 -33.03
C VAL A 167 -9.21 -7.17 -32.29
N ASP A 168 -7.93 -7.26 -32.65
CA ASP A 168 -6.94 -8.12 -31.96
C ASP A 168 -6.76 -7.69 -30.51
N CYS A 169 -6.70 -6.38 -30.23
CA CYS A 169 -6.67 -5.83 -28.88
C CYS A 169 -7.95 -6.16 -28.09
N ALA A 170 -9.12 -6.01 -28.72
CA ALA A 170 -10.40 -6.32 -28.08
C ALA A 170 -10.50 -7.81 -27.71
N VAL A 171 -10.05 -8.72 -28.59
CA VAL A 171 -9.97 -10.16 -28.29
C VAL A 171 -8.99 -10.43 -27.16
N TYR A 172 -7.86 -9.73 -27.11
CA TYR A 172 -6.92 -9.86 -26.01
C TYR A 172 -7.53 -9.43 -24.67
N LEU A 173 -8.23 -8.28 -24.63
CA LEU A 173 -8.92 -7.79 -23.44
C LEU A 173 -10.04 -8.74 -23.00
N GLU A 174 -10.77 -9.36 -23.91
CA GLU A 174 -11.81 -10.35 -23.62
C GLU A 174 -11.23 -11.57 -22.90
N ASN A 175 -10.03 -11.99 -23.30
CA ASN A 175 -9.31 -13.10 -22.68
C ASN A 175 -8.57 -12.72 -21.40
N ASN A 176 -8.32 -11.43 -21.16
CA ASN A 176 -7.59 -10.92 -19.99
C ASN A 176 -8.43 -9.86 -19.24
N LYS A 177 -9.55 -10.28 -18.72
CA LYS A 177 -10.58 -9.40 -18.10
C LYS A 177 -10.09 -8.58 -16.90
N THR A 178 -8.98 -8.94 -16.28
CA THR A 178 -8.32 -8.12 -15.25
C THR A 178 -7.91 -6.74 -15.76
N LEU A 179 -7.66 -6.60 -17.07
CA LEU A 179 -7.31 -5.34 -17.71
C LEU A 179 -8.50 -4.36 -17.80
N LEU A 180 -9.72 -4.83 -17.62
CA LEU A 180 -10.93 -3.96 -17.65
C LEU A 180 -10.88 -2.84 -16.60
N ARG A 181 -10.12 -3.01 -15.52
CA ARG A 181 -9.91 -1.98 -14.51
C ARG A 181 -9.27 -0.70 -15.06
N TYR A 182 -8.50 -0.82 -16.13
CA TYR A 182 -7.77 0.30 -16.74
C TYR A 182 -8.57 1.03 -17.81
N LEU A 183 -9.75 0.56 -18.14
CA LEU A 183 -10.63 1.17 -19.13
C LEU A 183 -11.48 2.25 -18.46
N ASP A 184 -11.30 3.51 -18.86
CA ASP A 184 -12.08 4.64 -18.37
C ASP A 184 -13.55 4.54 -18.79
N LEU A 185 -14.44 4.66 -17.81
CA LEU A 185 -15.87 4.50 -18.05
C LEU A 185 -16.47 5.69 -18.83
N GLY A 186 -16.03 6.91 -18.54
CA GLY A 186 -16.54 8.12 -19.19
C GLY A 186 -16.24 8.13 -20.67
N GLU A 187 -15.00 7.78 -21.04
CA GLU A 187 -14.59 7.70 -22.46
C GLU A 187 -15.24 6.51 -23.17
N ILE A 188 -15.48 5.40 -22.47
CA ILE A 188 -16.25 4.27 -23.02
C ILE A 188 -17.68 4.71 -23.36
N ILE A 189 -18.36 5.41 -22.46
CA ILE A 189 -19.73 5.87 -22.68
C ILE A 189 -19.77 6.80 -23.89
N ARG A 190 -18.86 7.77 -23.99
CA ARG A 190 -18.75 8.66 -25.15
C ARG A 190 -18.58 7.88 -26.46
N PHE A 191 -17.73 6.85 -26.42
CA PHE A 191 -17.49 6.01 -27.60
C PHE A 191 -18.73 5.23 -28.02
N VAL A 192 -19.41 4.61 -27.04
CA VAL A 192 -20.63 3.84 -27.26
C VAL A 192 -21.75 4.72 -27.81
N GLU A 193 -21.95 5.89 -27.25
CA GLU A 193 -22.94 6.88 -27.70
C GLU A 193 -22.65 7.29 -29.16
N TYR A 194 -21.41 7.72 -29.45
CA TYR A 194 -21.02 8.15 -30.78
C TYR A 194 -21.23 7.07 -31.85
N VAL A 195 -20.82 5.83 -31.53
CA VAL A 195 -20.99 4.70 -32.49
C VAL A 195 -22.47 4.34 -32.68
N SER A 196 -23.27 4.44 -31.61
CA SER A 196 -24.70 4.14 -31.67
C SER A 196 -25.49 5.21 -32.45
N GLU A 197 -25.27 6.47 -32.15
CA GLU A 197 -25.92 7.60 -32.83
C GLU A 197 -25.66 7.62 -34.34
N ASN A 198 -24.41 7.31 -34.75
CA ASN A 198 -24.02 7.30 -36.15
C ASN A 198 -24.32 5.96 -36.85
N LYS A 199 -24.87 4.98 -36.15
CA LYS A 199 -25.22 3.65 -36.67
C LYS A 199 -24.05 2.90 -37.32
N PHE A 200 -22.89 2.92 -36.67
CA PHE A 200 -21.65 2.30 -37.20
C PHE A 200 -21.50 0.80 -36.91
N LEU A 201 -22.47 0.17 -36.25
CA LEU A 201 -22.40 -1.26 -35.91
C LEU A 201 -22.91 -2.15 -37.06
N LYS A 202 -22.34 -3.35 -37.16
CA LYS A 202 -22.72 -4.36 -38.15
C LYS A 202 -24.11 -4.94 -37.95
N ARG A 203 -24.62 -4.97 -36.68
CA ARG A 203 -25.88 -5.63 -36.33
C ARG A 203 -26.73 -4.74 -35.46
N GLN A 204 -28.02 -4.64 -35.74
CA GLN A 204 -28.99 -3.84 -34.97
C GLN A 204 -29.15 -4.31 -33.52
N GLN A 205 -28.96 -5.61 -33.27
CA GLN A 205 -29.07 -6.19 -31.93
C GLN A 205 -28.00 -5.69 -30.96
N LEU A 206 -26.91 -5.11 -31.46
CA LEU A 206 -25.78 -4.61 -30.69
C LEU A 206 -25.93 -3.16 -30.23
N TYR A 207 -26.94 -2.44 -30.72
CA TYR A 207 -27.19 -1.09 -30.20
C TYR A 207 -27.68 -1.14 -28.75
N ILE A 208 -27.30 -0.16 -27.94
CA ILE A 208 -27.50 -0.13 -26.50
C ILE A 208 -28.94 -0.42 -26.10
N GLU A 209 -29.89 0.13 -26.84
CA GLU A 209 -31.35 -0.02 -26.63
C GLU A 209 -31.83 -1.49 -26.79
N ASN A 210 -31.14 -2.25 -27.62
CA ASN A 210 -31.49 -3.64 -27.91
C ASN A 210 -30.66 -4.64 -27.09
N TYR A 211 -29.45 -4.23 -26.69
CA TYR A 211 -28.52 -5.09 -25.98
C TYR A 211 -28.81 -5.15 -24.49
N PHE A 212 -29.16 -4.03 -23.86
CA PHE A 212 -29.53 -3.96 -22.45
C PHE A 212 -31.07 -3.86 -22.29
N PRO A 213 -31.73 -4.94 -21.89
CA PRO A 213 -33.20 -4.97 -21.78
C PRO A 213 -33.72 -4.15 -20.60
N SER A 214 -32.88 -3.86 -19.59
CA SER A 214 -33.23 -3.07 -18.41
C SER A 214 -32.04 -2.27 -17.90
N ILE A 215 -32.32 -1.10 -17.36
CA ILE A 215 -31.32 -0.26 -16.68
C ILE A 215 -30.75 -0.95 -15.44
N ASP A 216 -31.48 -1.84 -14.79
CA ASP A 216 -31.03 -2.58 -13.62
C ASP A 216 -29.84 -3.52 -13.92
N ASN A 217 -29.66 -3.89 -15.17
CA ASN A 217 -28.54 -4.73 -15.63
C ASN A 217 -27.28 -3.92 -16.01
N LEU A 218 -27.35 -2.58 -15.96
CA LEU A 218 -26.23 -1.69 -16.27
C LEU A 218 -25.31 -1.57 -15.04
N ASN A 219 -24.17 -2.23 -15.10
CA ASN A 219 -23.08 -2.01 -14.16
C ASN A 219 -21.77 -1.73 -14.92
N MET A 220 -20.77 -1.22 -14.21
CA MET A 220 -19.50 -0.83 -14.81
C MET A 220 -18.81 -1.97 -15.56
N TYR A 221 -18.91 -3.18 -15.05
CA TYR A 221 -18.30 -4.36 -15.66
C TYR A 221 -18.97 -4.71 -17.00
N GLU A 222 -20.31 -4.76 -17.01
CA GLU A 222 -21.09 -5.06 -18.23
C GLU A 222 -20.91 -4.00 -19.30
N ILE A 223 -20.81 -2.72 -18.94
CA ILE A 223 -20.53 -1.64 -19.91
C ILE A 223 -19.15 -1.82 -20.54
N LYS A 224 -18.15 -2.21 -19.77
CA LYS A 224 -16.80 -2.47 -20.31
C LYS A 224 -16.75 -3.69 -21.21
N LEU A 225 -17.47 -4.77 -20.89
CA LEU A 225 -17.61 -5.93 -21.77
C LEU A 225 -18.35 -5.56 -23.06
N TYR A 226 -19.40 -4.78 -22.94
CA TYR A 226 -20.14 -4.28 -24.08
C TYR A 226 -19.26 -3.40 -25.00
N TYR A 227 -18.41 -2.56 -24.44
CA TYR A 227 -17.42 -1.80 -25.20
C TYR A 227 -16.48 -2.70 -26.01
N ILE A 228 -15.97 -3.77 -25.43
CA ILE A 228 -15.12 -4.76 -26.13
C ILE A 228 -15.90 -5.41 -27.27
N LEU A 229 -17.15 -5.79 -27.03
CA LEU A 229 -18.02 -6.37 -28.04
C LEU A 229 -18.28 -5.41 -29.21
N ILE A 230 -18.49 -4.12 -28.90
CA ILE A 230 -18.66 -3.08 -29.94
C ILE A 230 -17.40 -2.96 -30.78
N LEU A 231 -16.21 -2.88 -30.17
CA LEU A 231 -14.95 -2.77 -30.90
C LEU A 231 -14.78 -3.88 -31.96
N GLN A 232 -15.22 -5.09 -31.67
CA GLN A 232 -15.16 -6.22 -32.61
C GLN A 232 -16.21 -6.16 -33.72
N ASN A 233 -17.27 -5.37 -33.53
CA ASN A 233 -18.45 -5.38 -34.39
C ASN A 233 -18.72 -4.04 -35.11
N ILE A 234 -17.74 -3.15 -35.18
CA ILE A 234 -17.80 -1.92 -36.01
C ILE A 234 -17.70 -2.28 -37.47
N GLN A 235 -18.40 -1.54 -38.33
CA GLN A 235 -18.25 -1.61 -39.79
C GLN A 235 -16.83 -1.14 -40.15
N PRO A 236 -16.00 -1.99 -40.81
CA PRO A 236 -14.59 -1.66 -41.08
C PRO A 236 -14.38 -0.38 -41.88
N ASP A 237 -15.30 -0.06 -42.80
CA ASP A 237 -15.27 1.14 -43.63
C ASP A 237 -15.57 2.43 -42.84
N LYS A 238 -16.11 2.33 -41.64
CA LYS A 238 -16.39 3.46 -40.74
C LYS A 238 -15.30 3.72 -39.72
N TRP A 239 -14.34 2.80 -39.60
CA TRP A 239 -13.35 2.87 -38.53
C TRP A 239 -12.48 4.14 -38.64
N ASP A 240 -12.03 4.53 -39.82
CA ASP A 240 -11.19 5.72 -39.99
C ASP A 240 -11.91 7.00 -39.53
N ILE A 241 -13.22 7.09 -39.72
CA ILE A 241 -14.04 8.22 -39.27
C ILE A 241 -14.06 8.27 -37.73
N ILE A 242 -14.26 7.12 -37.11
CA ILE A 242 -14.27 6.99 -35.65
C ILE A 242 -12.91 7.38 -35.08
N PHE A 243 -11.85 6.82 -35.63
CA PHE A 243 -10.48 7.06 -35.19
C PHE A 243 -10.10 8.55 -35.29
N GLN A 244 -10.40 9.19 -36.39
CA GLN A 244 -10.16 10.61 -36.59
C GLN A 244 -10.97 11.46 -35.62
N TYR A 245 -12.25 11.13 -35.41
CA TYR A 245 -13.10 11.85 -34.49
C TYR A 245 -12.55 11.87 -33.06
N PHE A 246 -12.17 10.72 -32.49
CA PHE A 246 -11.67 10.61 -31.11
C PHE A 246 -10.27 11.17 -30.94
N ASN A 247 -9.43 11.19 -31.97
CA ASN A 247 -8.12 11.81 -31.87
C ASN A 247 -8.16 13.33 -32.12
N SER A 248 -9.20 13.85 -32.77
CA SER A 248 -9.40 15.31 -32.94
C SER A 248 -10.18 15.94 -31.81
N ASN A 249 -11.07 15.17 -31.14
CA ASN A 249 -11.91 15.61 -30.04
C ASN A 249 -11.45 14.94 -28.74
N VAL A 250 -10.27 15.33 -28.27
CA VAL A 250 -9.68 14.76 -27.06
C VAL A 250 -10.55 15.08 -25.84
N TYR A 251 -11.00 14.04 -25.17
CA TYR A 251 -11.69 14.14 -23.89
C TYR A 251 -10.69 14.15 -22.77
N ASN A 252 -10.74 15.19 -21.98
CA ASN A 252 -9.89 15.37 -20.82
C ASN A 252 -10.78 15.41 -19.56
N PRO A 253 -11.05 14.24 -18.92
CA PRO A 253 -11.90 14.19 -17.74
C PRO A 253 -11.20 14.80 -16.51
N HIS A 254 -9.88 14.86 -16.56
CA HIS A 254 -9.04 15.44 -15.51
C HIS A 254 -8.60 16.83 -15.99
N THR A 255 -9.35 17.86 -15.63
CA THR A 255 -9.03 19.26 -15.90
C THR A 255 -7.89 19.78 -15.01
N SER A 256 -6.93 18.95 -14.67
CA SER A 256 -5.71 19.38 -14.00
C SER A 256 -4.90 20.22 -15.00
N ASN A 257 -4.67 21.49 -14.67
CA ASN A 257 -3.77 22.36 -15.43
C ASN A 257 -2.30 22.00 -15.25
N ILE A 258 -2.00 20.89 -14.59
CA ILE A 258 -0.66 20.46 -14.27
C ILE A 258 -0.28 19.29 -15.15
N HIS A 259 0.71 19.54 -16.01
CA HIS A 259 1.28 18.49 -16.85
C HIS A 259 2.08 17.51 -16.00
N ILE A 260 1.70 16.22 -16.07
CA ILE A 260 2.40 15.14 -15.40
C ILE A 260 3.68 14.84 -16.19
N VAL A 261 4.75 15.57 -15.90
CA VAL A 261 6.10 15.21 -16.38
C VAL A 261 6.88 14.66 -15.18
N SER A 262 7.81 13.77 -15.43
CA SER A 262 8.59 13.13 -14.35
C SER A 262 9.34 14.11 -13.45
N LYS A 263 9.74 15.27 -13.95
CA LYS A 263 10.37 16.34 -13.15
C LYS A 263 9.38 17.21 -12.38
N ASP A 264 8.11 17.18 -12.74
CA ASP A 264 7.03 17.92 -12.08
C ASP A 264 6.13 16.98 -11.27
N ALA A 265 6.56 15.74 -11.05
CA ALA A 265 5.80 14.73 -10.32
C ALA A 265 5.45 15.17 -8.89
N HIS A 266 6.23 16.06 -8.29
CA HIS A 266 5.96 16.66 -6.99
C HIS A 266 4.83 17.72 -7.00
N THR A 267 4.34 18.12 -8.17
CA THR A 267 3.25 19.09 -8.36
C THR A 267 1.92 18.44 -8.77
N LEU A 268 1.79 17.12 -8.74
CA LEU A 268 0.57 16.40 -9.05
C LEU A 268 -0.52 16.57 -7.98
N THR A 269 -1.82 16.60 -8.34
CA THR A 269 -2.63 17.58 -7.66
C THR A 269 -4.05 17.23 -7.36
N ASP A 270 -4.66 16.21 -7.98
CA ASP A 270 -6.08 15.91 -7.75
C ASP A 270 -6.29 14.95 -6.55
N GLY A 271 -5.23 14.61 -5.85
CA GLY A 271 -5.23 13.71 -4.70
C GLY A 271 -3.88 13.05 -4.47
N PRO A 272 -3.81 12.08 -3.56
CA PRO A 272 -2.57 11.35 -3.29
C PRO A 272 -2.05 10.65 -4.55
N THR A 273 -0.76 10.82 -4.82
CA THR A 273 -0.07 10.22 -5.97
C THR A 273 0.88 9.13 -5.52
N ILE A 274 0.86 7.96 -6.19
CA ILE A 274 1.90 6.96 -6.05
C ILE A 274 2.90 7.06 -7.19
N PHE A 275 4.19 7.11 -6.85
CA PHE A 275 5.30 7.09 -7.80
C PHE A 275 6.05 5.78 -7.67
N LEU A 276 5.92 4.92 -8.67
CA LEU A 276 6.61 3.63 -8.71
C LEU A 276 8.00 3.81 -9.34
N ALA A 277 9.03 3.39 -8.65
CA ALA A 277 10.40 3.50 -9.09
C ALA A 277 11.24 2.27 -8.70
N ASN A 278 12.22 1.92 -9.54
CA ASN A 278 13.20 0.89 -9.21
C ASN A 278 14.23 1.39 -8.21
N ASP A 279 14.66 2.66 -8.33
CA ASP A 279 15.59 3.30 -7.41
C ASP A 279 14.86 4.39 -6.61
N ILE A 280 14.27 3.96 -5.51
CA ILE A 280 13.45 4.78 -4.63
C ILE A 280 14.26 5.92 -4.01
N GLU A 281 15.49 5.62 -3.56
CA GLU A 281 16.34 6.63 -2.91
C GLU A 281 16.72 7.75 -3.86
N LYS A 282 16.99 7.43 -5.12
CA LYS A 282 17.34 8.41 -6.14
C LYS A 282 16.17 9.35 -6.40
N ILE A 283 14.95 8.83 -6.50
CA ILE A 283 13.75 9.64 -6.69
C ILE A 283 13.47 10.49 -5.45
N ALA A 284 13.61 9.95 -4.26
CA ALA A 284 13.43 10.71 -3.02
C ALA A 284 14.43 11.87 -2.89
N LYS A 285 15.71 11.63 -3.21
CA LYS A 285 16.75 12.68 -3.25
C LYS A 285 16.45 13.71 -4.35
N PHE A 286 15.93 13.28 -5.49
CA PHE A 286 15.49 14.17 -6.56
C PHE A 286 14.35 15.08 -6.08
N CYS A 287 13.31 14.55 -5.44
CA CYS A 287 12.21 15.33 -4.89
C CYS A 287 12.70 16.39 -3.89
N LEU A 288 13.63 16.03 -3.02
CA LEU A 288 14.21 16.97 -2.06
C LEU A 288 15.00 18.09 -2.77
N LYS A 289 15.73 17.76 -3.84
CA LYS A 289 16.47 18.74 -4.64
C LYS A 289 15.54 19.70 -5.37
N GLU A 290 14.48 19.17 -5.99
CA GLU A 290 13.50 19.98 -6.74
C GLU A 290 12.63 20.87 -5.82
N ALA A 291 12.57 20.56 -4.52
CA ALA A 291 11.91 21.43 -3.54
C ALA A 291 12.59 22.82 -3.41
N ASN A 292 13.80 22.96 -3.96
CA ASN A 292 14.56 24.22 -3.99
C ASN A 292 14.70 24.89 -2.62
N ILE A 293 14.82 24.08 -1.55
CA ILE A 293 15.07 24.61 -0.20
C ILE A 293 16.51 25.20 -0.18
N PRO A 294 16.69 26.48 0.20
CA PRO A 294 18.01 27.03 0.30
C PRO A 294 18.93 26.20 1.19
N GLU A 295 20.18 26.05 0.80
CA GLU A 295 21.13 25.19 1.51
C GLU A 295 21.26 25.56 3.00
N ILE A 296 21.27 26.86 3.31
CA ILE A 296 21.32 27.35 4.70
C ILE A 296 20.07 26.89 5.48
N THR A 297 18.90 27.01 4.88
CA THR A 297 17.63 26.57 5.50
C THR A 297 17.62 25.05 5.71
N LEU A 298 18.05 24.29 4.71
CA LEU A 298 18.14 22.83 4.81
C LEU A 298 19.13 22.41 5.91
N GLN A 299 20.30 23.02 5.97
CA GLN A 299 21.30 22.75 7.01
C GLN A 299 20.77 23.09 8.41
N ASN A 300 20.04 24.19 8.57
CA ASN A 300 19.43 24.56 9.85
C ASN A 300 18.34 23.56 10.27
N LEU A 301 17.50 23.11 9.34
CA LEU A 301 16.51 22.06 9.57
C LEU A 301 17.18 20.75 10.01
N MET A 302 18.23 20.33 9.30
CA MET A 302 18.98 19.12 9.64
C MET A 302 19.60 19.22 11.03
N LYS A 303 20.26 20.33 11.35
CA LYS A 303 20.82 20.55 12.70
C LYS A 303 19.75 20.49 13.79
N GLN A 304 18.58 21.10 13.54
CA GLN A 304 17.49 21.07 14.51
C GLN A 304 16.93 19.63 14.70
N ILE A 305 16.81 18.88 13.61
CA ILE A 305 16.41 17.47 13.64
C ILE A 305 17.42 16.62 14.42
N GLU A 306 18.72 16.81 14.17
CA GLU A 306 19.80 16.09 14.85
C GLU A 306 19.83 16.41 16.36
N LEU A 307 19.62 17.69 16.71
CA LEU A 307 19.52 18.10 18.11
C LEU A 307 18.33 17.43 18.79
N ASN A 308 17.14 17.48 18.18
CA ASN A 308 15.94 16.83 18.68
C ASN A 308 16.14 15.31 18.83
N THR A 309 16.77 14.66 17.84
CA THR A 309 17.11 13.23 17.90
C THR A 309 18.05 12.91 19.07
N SER A 310 19.08 13.75 19.30
CA SER A 310 20.00 13.58 20.43
C SER A 310 19.30 13.74 21.78
N LEU A 311 18.38 14.73 21.90
CA LEU A 311 17.58 14.93 23.12
C LEU A 311 16.62 13.74 23.35
N SER A 312 15.94 13.27 22.29
CA SER A 312 15.04 12.10 22.38
C SER A 312 15.77 10.83 22.80
N ASN A 313 16.98 10.60 22.28
CA ASN A 313 17.82 9.47 22.71
C ASN A 313 18.16 9.51 24.20
N LYS A 314 18.45 10.73 24.72
CA LYS A 314 18.70 10.90 26.17
C LYS A 314 17.44 10.63 26.98
N VAL A 315 16.28 11.11 26.53
CA VAL A 315 14.98 10.84 27.17
C VAL A 315 14.68 9.36 27.20
N HIS A 316 14.83 8.64 26.06
CA HIS A 316 14.60 7.19 26.00
C HIS A 316 15.55 6.40 26.91
N LYS A 317 16.80 6.85 27.08
CA LYS A 317 17.72 6.21 28.03
C LYS A 317 17.22 6.39 29.46
N LEU A 318 16.84 7.61 29.84
CA LEU A 318 16.31 7.90 31.16
C LEU A 318 14.96 7.20 31.41
N GLU A 319 14.14 7.00 30.40
CA GLU A 319 12.90 6.21 30.50
C GLU A 319 13.20 4.75 30.86
N ARG A 320 14.21 4.15 30.23
CA ARG A 320 14.66 2.79 30.57
C ARG A 320 15.19 2.72 32.01
N ASP A 321 16.05 3.66 32.38
CA ASP A 321 16.59 3.73 33.76
C ASP A 321 15.46 3.89 34.79
N TYR A 322 14.44 4.69 34.47
CA TYR A 322 13.26 4.85 35.31
C TYR A 322 12.42 3.55 35.41
N GLU A 323 12.22 2.87 34.28
CA GLU A 323 11.49 1.59 34.25
C GLU A 323 12.22 0.50 35.02
N ASP A 324 13.55 0.45 34.94
CA ASP A 324 14.36 -0.51 35.69
C ASP A 324 14.30 -0.27 37.22
N LEU A 325 14.26 0.99 37.64
CA LEU A 325 14.04 1.34 39.02
C LEU A 325 12.62 1.01 39.52
N ASP A 326 11.59 1.31 38.71
CA ASP A 326 10.19 0.97 39.02
C ASP A 326 10.00 -0.55 39.14
N ASN A 327 10.65 -1.33 38.28
CA ASN A 327 10.61 -2.79 38.33
C ASN A 327 11.28 -3.32 39.63
N LYS A 328 12.47 -2.81 39.99
CA LYS A 328 13.18 -3.20 41.19
C LYS A 328 12.41 -2.88 42.46
N GLU A 329 11.73 -1.71 42.51
CA GLU A 329 10.90 -1.35 43.69
C GLU A 329 9.61 -2.19 43.71
N ASN A 330 8.97 -2.48 42.59
CA ASN A 330 7.80 -3.35 42.54
C ASN A 330 8.12 -4.80 42.96
N GLU A 331 9.34 -5.31 42.75
CA GLU A 331 9.79 -6.61 43.25
C GLU A 331 9.96 -6.58 44.78
N LYS A 332 10.55 -5.53 45.33
CA LYS A 332 10.73 -5.37 46.78
C LYS A 332 9.40 -5.17 47.52
N ASP A 333 8.42 -4.49 46.92
CA ASP A 333 7.09 -4.29 47.49
C ASP A 333 6.25 -5.58 47.49
N LYS A 334 6.46 -6.49 46.54
CA LYS A 334 5.85 -7.83 46.57
C LYS A 334 6.33 -8.69 47.75
N GLU A 335 7.58 -8.49 48.19
CA GLU A 335 8.15 -9.19 49.37
C GLU A 335 7.66 -8.61 50.71
N ARG A 336 7.06 -7.41 50.72
CA ARG A 336 6.72 -6.66 51.94
C ARG A 336 5.23 -6.44 52.20
N GLU A 337 4.30 -7.14 51.59
CA GLU A 337 2.84 -7.04 51.84
C GLU A 337 2.25 -5.62 51.99
N ASN A 338 2.94 -4.56 51.59
CA ASN A 338 2.51 -3.18 51.80
C ASN A 338 2.19 -2.49 50.45
N SER A 339 0.95 -2.17 50.27
CA SER A 339 0.35 -1.59 49.04
C SER A 339 0.50 -0.06 48.98
N GLY A 340 1.68 0.44 48.73
CA GLY A 340 1.86 1.86 48.44
C GLY A 340 3.05 2.10 47.50
N LYS A 341 2.80 2.43 46.22
CA LYS A 341 3.86 2.80 45.26
C LYS A 341 4.69 3.96 45.85
N LYS A 342 5.87 3.66 46.41
CA LYS A 342 6.83 4.68 46.83
C LYS A 342 7.68 5.10 45.63
N VAL A 343 7.47 6.33 45.19
CA VAL A 343 8.36 6.97 44.20
C VAL A 343 9.64 7.37 44.93
N THR A 344 10.76 6.74 44.56
CA THR A 344 12.06 7.03 45.19
C THR A 344 12.55 8.45 44.83
N PRO A 345 13.42 9.06 45.62
CA PRO A 345 14.05 10.36 45.28
C PRO A 345 14.76 10.31 43.91
N GLU A 346 15.38 9.18 43.55
CA GLU A 346 16.05 8.97 42.27
C GLU A 346 15.06 8.98 41.11
N MET A 347 13.92 8.32 41.23
CA MET A 347 12.87 8.33 40.23
C MET A 347 12.29 9.73 40.01
N LYS A 348 12.14 10.54 41.07
CA LYS A 348 11.73 11.94 40.99
C LYS A 348 12.76 12.78 40.23
N HIS A 349 14.04 12.57 40.54
CA HIS A 349 15.12 13.29 39.87
C HIS A 349 15.17 12.96 38.37
N ILE A 350 15.11 11.68 38.00
CA ILE A 350 15.06 11.25 36.59
C ILE A 350 13.88 11.90 35.87
N LYS A 351 12.71 11.94 36.50
CA LYS A 351 11.52 12.56 35.90
C LYS A 351 11.73 14.06 35.65
N ILE A 352 12.30 14.80 36.59
CA ILE A 352 12.58 16.23 36.43
C ILE A 352 13.57 16.44 35.27
N VAL A 353 14.62 15.63 35.18
CA VAL A 353 15.60 15.73 34.09
C VAL A 353 14.95 15.40 32.74
N MET A 354 14.10 14.36 32.68
CA MET A 354 13.36 14.02 31.47
C MET A 354 12.44 15.15 31.02
N ASP A 355 11.64 15.71 31.93
CA ASP A 355 10.74 16.83 31.63
C ASP A 355 11.53 18.05 31.12
N GLY A 356 12.70 18.34 31.69
CA GLY A 356 13.59 19.39 31.24
C GLY A 356 14.20 19.15 29.84
N LEU A 357 14.50 17.91 29.49
CA LEU A 357 14.99 17.55 28.16
C LEU A 357 13.86 17.62 27.12
N ILE A 358 12.65 17.15 27.46
CA ILE A 358 11.48 17.22 26.59
C ILE A 358 11.13 18.67 26.26
N GLN A 359 11.22 19.59 27.21
CA GLN A 359 10.98 21.03 26.97
C GLN A 359 12.03 21.69 26.04
N GLN A 360 13.20 21.09 25.88
CA GLN A 360 14.23 21.59 24.95
C GLN A 360 14.00 21.11 23.51
N ILE A 361 13.15 20.13 23.30
CA ILE A 361 12.79 19.66 21.95
C ILE A 361 11.96 20.76 21.30
N LYS A 362 12.49 21.31 20.20
CA LYS A 362 11.81 22.36 19.44
C LYS A 362 11.03 21.79 18.29
N PRO A 363 9.85 22.34 17.97
CA PRO A 363 9.13 21.94 16.78
C PRO A 363 9.97 22.20 15.52
N ILE A 364 9.87 21.31 14.55
CA ILE A 364 10.47 21.51 13.24
C ILE A 364 9.47 22.31 12.43
N PHE A 365 9.89 23.43 11.91
CA PHE A 365 9.07 24.28 11.07
C PHE A 365 9.63 24.31 9.64
N LEU A 366 8.83 23.82 8.69
CA LEU A 366 9.11 23.97 7.27
C LEU A 366 8.15 25.03 6.70
N GLU A 367 8.70 26.06 6.08
CA GLU A 367 7.91 27.13 5.49
C GLU A 367 6.98 26.56 4.37
N ASN A 368 5.75 27.05 4.33
CA ASN A 368 4.74 26.60 3.36
C ASN A 368 5.18 26.76 1.90
N ILE A 369 6.15 27.61 1.64
CA ILE A 369 6.71 27.81 0.30
C ILE A 369 7.47 26.57 -0.23
N TYR A 370 7.91 25.67 0.67
CA TYR A 370 8.62 24.44 0.31
C TYR A 370 7.73 23.21 0.40
N VAL A 371 6.50 23.36 0.86
CA VAL A 371 5.54 22.25 0.94
C VAL A 371 4.74 22.19 -0.36
N PRO A 372 4.79 21.08 -1.12
CA PRO A 372 4.12 20.98 -2.40
C PRO A 372 2.64 21.38 -2.34
N ASN A 373 2.22 22.14 -3.33
CA ASN A 373 0.83 22.58 -3.54
C ASN A 373 0.20 23.45 -2.43
N ARG A 374 0.96 23.87 -1.42
CA ARG A 374 0.53 24.97 -0.55
C ARG A 374 0.45 26.26 -1.37
N GLN A 375 -0.48 27.15 -1.03
CA GLN A 375 -0.69 28.40 -1.78
C GLN A 375 0.63 29.17 -2.01
N ALA A 376 1.45 29.33 -0.96
CA ALA A 376 2.76 30.00 -1.07
C ALA A 376 3.74 29.28 -2.02
N HIS A 377 3.67 27.96 -2.14
CA HIS A 377 4.45 27.18 -3.09
C HIS A 377 3.94 27.41 -4.52
N LEU A 378 2.63 27.37 -4.74
CA LEU A 378 2.01 27.60 -6.05
C LEU A 378 2.28 29.01 -6.55
N ASP A 379 2.12 30.02 -5.70
CA ASP A 379 2.38 31.43 -6.05
C ASP A 379 3.83 31.68 -6.53
N LYS A 380 4.78 30.87 -6.02
CA LYS A 380 6.19 31.01 -6.38
C LYS A 380 6.61 30.17 -7.57
N TRP A 381 6.11 28.94 -7.70
CA TRP A 381 6.67 27.94 -8.61
C TRP A 381 5.76 27.55 -9.76
N ALA A 382 4.45 27.76 -9.64
CA ALA A 382 3.53 27.36 -10.69
C ALA A 382 3.55 28.37 -11.86
N SER A 383 3.57 27.83 -13.07
CA SER A 383 3.58 28.63 -14.30
C SER A 383 2.21 29.21 -14.65
N ASP A 384 1.13 28.56 -14.21
CA ASP A 384 -0.24 28.98 -14.46
C ASP A 384 -0.97 29.39 -13.18
N LYS A 385 -1.84 30.39 -13.25
CA LYS A 385 -2.55 30.95 -12.10
C LYS A 385 -3.86 30.25 -11.75
N ASN A 386 -4.30 29.27 -12.53
CA ASN A 386 -5.54 28.52 -12.29
C ASN A 386 -5.25 27.21 -11.56
N HIS A 387 -5.15 27.30 -10.23
CA HIS A 387 -4.87 26.17 -9.36
C HIS A 387 -6.09 25.77 -8.53
N GLU A 388 -7.27 25.77 -9.13
CA GLU A 388 -8.47 25.24 -8.49
C GLU A 388 -8.27 23.72 -8.35
N ASN A 389 -8.42 23.20 -7.12
CA ASN A 389 -8.35 21.79 -6.76
C ASN A 389 -6.96 21.14 -6.64
N THR A 390 -5.93 21.90 -6.29
CA THR A 390 -4.63 21.28 -6.00
C THR A 390 -4.62 20.56 -4.67
N PHE A 391 -4.29 19.27 -4.69
CA PHE A 391 -4.15 18.49 -3.47
C PHE A 391 -2.82 18.78 -2.78
N THR A 392 -2.85 19.01 -1.49
CA THR A 392 -1.65 19.18 -0.65
C THR A 392 -1.71 18.25 0.57
N CYS A 393 -0.56 17.99 1.17
CA CYS A 393 -0.51 17.23 2.41
C CYS A 393 -1.18 17.98 3.57
N ASP A 394 -1.77 17.21 4.48
CA ASP A 394 -2.33 17.71 5.74
C ASP A 394 -1.69 16.99 6.93
N ILE A 395 -0.51 17.44 7.33
CA ILE A 395 0.23 16.86 8.44
C ILE A 395 0.06 17.78 9.65
N SER A 396 -0.54 17.24 10.70
CA SER A 396 -0.77 17.97 11.96
C SER A 396 0.54 18.27 12.69
N GLU A 397 0.53 19.31 13.51
CA GLU A 397 1.68 19.68 14.36
C GLU A 397 2.11 18.53 15.27
N ASP A 398 1.14 17.80 15.85
CA ASP A 398 1.41 16.63 16.68
C ASP A 398 2.16 15.52 15.91
N THR A 399 1.80 15.31 14.64
CA THR A 399 2.50 14.35 13.78
C THR A 399 3.91 14.81 13.45
N VAL A 400 4.11 16.11 13.19
CA VAL A 400 5.44 16.69 12.98
C VAL A 400 6.33 16.51 14.22
N ILE A 401 5.77 16.69 15.42
CA ILE A 401 6.49 16.44 16.68
C ILE A 401 6.85 14.96 16.79
N ARG A 402 5.92 14.03 16.51
CA ARG A 402 6.19 12.59 16.50
C ARG A 402 7.33 12.23 15.54
N ILE A 403 7.33 12.77 14.32
CA ILE A 403 8.39 12.57 13.33
C ILE A 403 9.73 13.12 13.84
N ALA A 404 9.72 14.29 14.46
CA ALA A 404 10.92 14.92 15.01
C ALA A 404 11.58 14.10 16.12
N GLN A 405 10.77 13.42 16.93
CA GLN A 405 11.22 12.61 18.07
C GLN A 405 11.80 11.24 17.67
N LEU A 406 11.63 10.80 16.42
CA LEU A 406 12.19 9.53 15.96
C LEU A 406 13.72 9.56 16.02
N THR A 407 14.33 8.44 16.46
CA THR A 407 15.77 8.36 16.69
C THR A 407 16.50 7.54 15.62
N ASP A 408 15.81 6.56 15.03
CA ASP A 408 16.42 5.53 14.19
C ASP A 408 16.25 5.77 12.69
N ILE A 409 16.01 7.03 12.30
CA ILE A 409 15.76 7.41 10.90
C ILE A 409 16.58 8.62 10.48
N ASN A 410 17.05 8.62 9.25
CA ASN A 410 17.82 9.72 8.67
C ASN A 410 16.98 11.01 8.56
N SER A 411 17.61 12.15 8.79
CA SER A 411 16.98 13.48 8.72
C SER A 411 16.32 13.77 7.37
N ILE A 412 16.87 13.25 6.27
CA ILE A 412 16.29 13.40 4.92
C ILE A 412 14.88 12.80 4.85
N TRP A 413 14.69 11.60 5.38
CA TRP A 413 13.38 10.95 5.38
C TRP A 413 12.35 11.68 6.24
N LYS A 414 12.78 12.25 7.35
CA LYS A 414 11.94 13.10 8.21
C LYS A 414 11.47 14.35 7.47
N ILE A 415 12.39 15.04 6.77
CA ILE A 415 12.06 16.24 5.99
C ILE A 415 11.07 15.90 4.88
N LEU A 416 11.32 14.86 4.11
CA LEU A 416 10.40 14.40 3.05
C LEU A 416 9.00 14.09 3.60
N LEU A 417 8.93 13.38 4.72
CA LEU A 417 7.65 13.05 5.32
C LEU A 417 6.88 14.30 5.80
N ILE A 418 7.59 15.29 6.37
CA ILE A 418 7.01 16.59 6.74
C ILE A 418 6.53 17.37 5.51
N MET A 419 7.18 17.21 4.36
CA MET A 419 6.73 17.77 3.08
C MET A 419 5.49 17.04 2.51
N GLY A 420 5.07 15.95 3.13
CA GLY A 420 3.99 15.11 2.63
C GLY A 420 4.42 14.05 1.62
N ILE A 421 5.70 13.73 1.56
CA ILE A 421 6.27 12.71 0.68
C ILE A 421 6.65 11.49 1.51
N GLY A 422 5.88 10.42 1.39
CA GLY A 422 6.17 9.12 2.00
C GLY A 422 7.09 8.30 1.10
N VAL A 423 8.04 7.59 1.69
CA VAL A 423 8.97 6.73 0.95
C VAL A 423 8.88 5.32 1.49
N PHE A 424 8.27 4.43 0.71
CA PHE A 424 8.09 3.02 1.04
C PHE A 424 9.31 2.22 0.60
N THR A 425 10.23 2.07 1.53
CA THR A 425 11.42 1.22 1.44
C THR A 425 11.66 0.58 2.80
N GLU A 426 12.66 -0.29 2.88
CA GLU A 426 13.07 -0.87 4.15
C GLU A 426 13.70 0.22 5.03
N HIS A 427 12.99 0.59 6.09
CA HIS A 427 13.47 1.54 7.08
C HIS A 427 13.81 0.82 8.38
N PRO A 428 14.89 1.22 9.07
CA PRO A 428 15.24 0.64 10.36
C PRO A 428 14.23 1.00 11.47
N SER A 429 13.48 2.10 11.30
CA SER A 429 12.52 2.59 12.28
C SER A 429 11.11 2.09 11.99
N ILE A 430 10.59 1.20 12.84
CA ILE A 430 9.21 0.73 12.78
C ILE A 430 8.24 1.90 13.01
N ALA A 431 8.53 2.77 13.99
CA ALA A 431 7.69 3.92 14.32
C ALA A 431 7.55 4.90 13.13
N TYR A 432 8.62 5.11 12.36
CA TYR A 432 8.55 5.91 11.13
C TYR A 432 7.60 5.27 10.11
N THR A 433 7.73 3.97 9.90
CA THR A 433 6.88 3.22 8.96
C THR A 433 5.40 3.26 9.38
N GLU A 434 5.12 3.16 10.68
CA GLU A 434 3.75 3.26 11.23
C GLU A 434 3.15 4.66 10.99
N ILE A 435 3.89 5.73 11.27
CA ILE A 435 3.43 7.10 11.01
C ILE A 435 3.16 7.30 9.51
N MET A 436 4.06 6.84 8.66
CA MET A 436 3.91 6.95 7.21
C MET A 436 2.67 6.20 6.70
N LYS A 437 2.42 4.99 7.20
CA LYS A 437 1.21 4.20 6.87
C LYS A 437 -0.06 4.88 7.38
N GLU A 438 -0.07 5.39 8.60
CA GLU A 438 -1.19 6.15 9.17
C GLU A 438 -1.56 7.36 8.28
N LEU A 439 -0.55 8.10 7.81
CA LEU A 439 -0.74 9.23 6.91
C LEU A 439 -1.22 8.80 5.52
N ALA A 440 -0.72 7.69 5.00
CA ALA A 440 -1.15 7.13 3.73
C ALA A 440 -2.61 6.66 3.77
N ASP A 441 -2.99 5.90 4.80
CA ASP A 441 -4.35 5.41 5.01
C ASP A 441 -5.37 6.55 5.16
N SER A 442 -4.97 7.64 5.83
CA SER A 442 -5.80 8.83 6.01
C SER A 442 -5.76 9.81 4.83
N GLN A 443 -5.07 9.46 3.73
CA GLN A 443 -4.89 10.30 2.54
C GLN A 443 -4.28 11.68 2.83
N LYS A 444 -3.37 11.75 3.78
CA LYS A 444 -2.71 12.99 4.19
C LYS A 444 -1.34 13.20 3.55
N LEU A 445 -0.82 12.20 2.84
CA LEU A 445 0.41 12.35 2.05
C LEU A 445 0.08 12.84 0.64
N PHE A 446 0.88 13.79 0.19
CA PHE A 446 0.82 14.31 -1.17
C PHE A 446 1.30 13.27 -2.19
N MET A 447 2.43 12.62 -1.91
CA MET A 447 3.05 11.61 -2.76
C MET A 447 3.60 10.44 -1.94
N ILE A 448 3.53 9.26 -2.53
CA ILE A 448 4.20 8.07 -2.01
C ILE A 448 5.13 7.53 -3.09
N ILE A 449 6.41 7.42 -2.77
CA ILE A 449 7.42 6.80 -3.63
C ILE A 449 7.64 5.38 -3.15
N ALA A 450 7.46 4.40 -4.03
CA ALA A 450 7.54 2.99 -3.68
C ALA A 450 8.14 2.14 -4.80
N SER A 451 8.68 0.97 -4.46
CA SER A 451 8.86 -0.11 -5.42
C SER A 451 7.62 -1.00 -5.49
N SER A 452 7.53 -1.85 -6.50
CA SER A 452 6.47 -2.84 -6.62
C SER A 452 6.36 -3.73 -5.39
N ASP A 453 7.48 -4.08 -4.75
CA ASP A 453 7.53 -4.97 -3.59
C ASP A 453 6.80 -4.42 -2.36
N TYR A 454 6.87 -3.10 -2.16
CA TYR A 454 6.26 -2.44 -1.00
C TYR A 454 4.82 -2.01 -1.21
N ILE A 455 4.37 -1.95 -2.47
CA ILE A 455 3.00 -1.55 -2.78
C ILE A 455 2.08 -2.75 -2.98
N TYR A 456 2.64 -3.92 -3.19
CA TYR A 456 1.89 -5.14 -3.42
C TYR A 456 1.02 -5.48 -2.20
N GLY A 457 -0.25 -5.75 -2.43
CA GLY A 457 -1.22 -6.07 -1.37
C GLY A 457 -1.68 -4.90 -0.50
N THR A 458 -1.28 -3.66 -0.80
CA THR A 458 -1.77 -2.48 -0.08
C THR A 458 -3.14 -2.04 -0.59
N ASN A 459 -3.95 -1.47 0.31
CA ASN A 459 -5.27 -0.92 -0.01
C ASN A 459 -5.30 0.61 0.02
N TYR A 460 -4.16 1.27 -0.15
CA TYR A 460 -4.11 2.73 -0.20
C TYR A 460 -4.89 3.27 -1.39
N GLN A 461 -5.52 4.40 -1.20
CA GLN A 461 -6.27 5.08 -2.25
C GLN A 461 -5.41 6.19 -2.85
N PHE A 462 -5.19 6.10 -4.16
CA PHE A 462 -4.46 7.09 -4.93
C PHE A 462 -5.35 7.66 -6.02
N SER A 463 -5.08 8.90 -6.40
CA SER A 463 -5.71 9.55 -7.54
C SER A 463 -4.90 9.34 -8.82
N HIS A 464 -3.57 9.19 -8.69
CA HIS A 464 -2.64 9.00 -9.81
C HIS A 464 -1.61 7.92 -9.50
#